data_edd5cc33d1caef559698183e23c62d15
#
_entry.id   edd5cc33d1caef559698183e23c62d15
#
_cell.length_a   1.000
_cell.length_b   1.000
_cell.length_c   1.000
_cell.angle_alpha   90.00
_cell.angle_beta   90.00
_cell.angle_gamma   90.00
#
_symmetry.space_group_name_H-M   'P 1'
#
loop_
_entity.id
_entity.type
_entity.pdbx_description
1 polymer ?
#
loop_
_entity_poly.entity_id
_entity_poly.type
_entity_poly.pdbx_seq_one_letter_code
_entity_poly.pdbx_strand_id
1 'polypeptide(L)'
;MTRTIAIGEISNFKKKIYSNVLKGHIAVALYKINKSTLGKHIDRIARAPLLKLSHNYSHGTSHGVGYFLNVHEGPQGLSPFNNHKILPGMILSNEPGFY
;
A
#
# COMPACT_ATOMS: atom_id res chain seq x y z
N MET A 1 -9.04 2.45 -11.25
CA MET A 1 -8.09 1.33 -11.03
C MET A 1 -6.85 1.55 -11.89
N THR A 2 -5.67 1.33 -11.33
CA THR A 2 -4.38 1.51 -12.04
C THR A 2 -3.79 0.15 -12.42
N ARG A 3 -3.20 0.07 -13.62
CA ARG A 3 -2.39 -1.06 -14.08
C ARG A 3 -1.10 -0.54 -14.69
N THR A 4 0.00 -1.19 -14.38
CA THR A 4 1.30 -0.90 -15.01
C THR A 4 1.50 -1.85 -16.18
N ILE A 5 1.66 -1.29 -17.37
CA ILE A 5 1.85 -2.03 -18.61
C ILE A 5 3.24 -1.74 -19.15
N ALA A 6 3.97 -2.77 -19.49
CA ALA A 6 5.27 -2.64 -20.11
C ALA A 6 5.16 -2.36 -21.60
N ILE A 7 5.87 -1.35 -22.10
CA ILE A 7 6.01 -1.04 -23.52
C ILE A 7 7.49 -1.15 -23.88
N GLY A 8 7.84 -2.04 -24.82
CA GLY A 8 9.21 -2.34 -25.21
C GLY A 8 9.95 -3.22 -24.20
N GLU A 9 11.28 -3.25 -24.31
CA GLU A 9 12.13 -4.06 -23.44
C GLU A 9 12.26 -3.46 -22.04
N ILE A 10 12.23 -4.32 -21.03
CA ILE A 10 12.29 -3.92 -19.63
C ILE A 10 13.46 -4.59 -18.94
N SER A 11 14.28 -3.77 -18.27
CA SER A 11 15.41 -4.26 -17.50
C SER A 11 15.00 -5.21 -16.36
N ASN A 12 15.89 -6.13 -16.01
CA ASN A 12 15.67 -7.04 -14.87
C ASN A 12 15.46 -6.29 -13.55
N PHE A 13 16.10 -5.12 -13.38
CA PHE A 13 15.88 -4.27 -12.24
C PHE A 13 14.41 -3.83 -12.15
N LYS A 14 13.85 -3.27 -13.22
CA LYS A 14 12.44 -2.83 -13.26
C LYS A 14 11.47 -3.97 -13.00
N LYS A 15 11.71 -5.15 -13.59
CA LYS A 15 10.91 -6.36 -13.33
C LYS A 15 10.93 -6.74 -11.85
N LYS A 16 12.12 -6.70 -11.22
CA LYS A 16 12.30 -7.04 -9.81
C LYS A 16 11.58 -6.04 -8.89
N ILE A 17 11.69 -4.74 -9.17
CA ILE A 17 10.99 -3.69 -8.42
C ILE A 17 9.48 -3.86 -8.55
N TYR A 18 8.95 -3.95 -9.78
CA TYR A 18 7.52 -4.17 -10.03
C TYR A 18 6.98 -5.38 -9.26
N SER A 19 7.69 -6.51 -9.33
CA SER A 19 7.26 -7.72 -8.61
C SER A 19 7.22 -7.54 -7.10
N ASN A 20 8.11 -6.75 -6.52
CA ASN A 20 8.11 -6.51 -5.08
C ASN A 20 7.06 -5.47 -4.65
N VAL A 21 6.75 -4.47 -5.47
CA VAL A 21 5.58 -3.61 -5.27
C VAL A 21 4.29 -4.44 -5.30
N LEU A 22 4.15 -5.31 -6.30
CA LEU A 22 2.99 -6.20 -6.43
C LEU A 22 2.84 -7.15 -5.24
N LYS A 23 3.94 -7.71 -4.72
CA LYS A 23 3.92 -8.53 -3.50
C LYS A 23 3.39 -7.74 -2.29
N GLY A 24 3.81 -6.49 -2.14
CA GLY A 24 3.31 -5.58 -1.10
C GLY A 24 1.80 -5.33 -1.25
N HIS A 25 1.36 -5.03 -2.46
CA HIS A 25 -0.05 -4.82 -2.78
C HIS A 25 -0.92 -6.05 -2.44
N ILE A 26 -0.48 -7.24 -2.84
CA ILE A 26 -1.18 -8.51 -2.55
C ILE A 26 -1.19 -8.78 -1.04
N ALA A 27 -0.09 -8.52 -0.33
CA ALA A 27 -0.02 -8.71 1.11
C ALA A 27 -1.00 -7.83 1.87
N VAL A 28 -1.21 -6.58 1.44
CA VAL A 28 -2.25 -5.70 1.98
C VAL A 28 -3.65 -6.27 1.71
N ALA A 29 -3.92 -6.70 0.47
CA ALA A 29 -5.24 -7.23 0.08
C ALA A 29 -5.61 -8.51 0.85
N LEU A 30 -4.63 -9.33 1.21
CA LEU A 30 -4.83 -10.59 1.93
C LEU A 30 -4.73 -10.45 3.45
N TYR A 31 -4.42 -9.24 3.96
CA TYR A 31 -4.23 -9.04 5.39
C TYR A 31 -5.53 -9.24 6.18
N LYS A 32 -5.47 -10.05 7.20
CA LYS A 32 -6.59 -10.28 8.11
C LYS A 32 -6.48 -9.36 9.33
N ILE A 33 -7.37 -8.37 9.40
CA ILE A 33 -7.44 -7.45 10.54
C ILE A 33 -7.91 -8.15 11.82
N ASN A 34 -7.47 -7.63 12.95
CA ASN A 34 -7.93 -8.00 14.28
C ASN A 34 -8.21 -6.72 15.11
N LYS A 35 -8.71 -6.87 16.34
CA LYS A 35 -9.11 -5.74 17.21
C LYS A 35 -7.99 -4.73 17.53
N SER A 36 -6.73 -5.11 17.36
CA SER A 36 -5.55 -4.26 17.62
C SER A 36 -4.81 -3.82 16.35
N THR A 37 -5.34 -4.12 15.17
CA THR A 37 -4.69 -3.74 13.91
C THR A 37 -4.74 -2.22 13.71
N LEU A 38 -3.58 -1.60 13.56
CA LEU A 38 -3.40 -0.20 13.24
C LEU A 38 -2.94 -0.03 11.79
N GLY A 39 -3.20 1.14 11.19
CA GLY A 39 -2.78 1.44 9.82
C GLY A 39 -1.28 1.21 9.58
N LYS A 40 -0.42 1.61 10.53
CA LYS A 40 1.04 1.40 10.46
C LYS A 40 1.46 -0.08 10.40
N HIS A 41 0.68 -0.99 10.96
CA HIS A 41 1.01 -2.42 10.92
C HIS A 41 0.87 -2.98 9.50
N ILE A 42 -0.17 -2.58 8.79
CA ILE A 42 -0.42 -3.00 7.41
C ILE A 42 0.55 -2.28 6.45
N ASP A 43 0.80 -1.00 6.66
CA ASP A 43 1.81 -0.23 5.90
C ASP A 43 3.19 -0.91 5.92
N ARG A 44 3.63 -1.36 7.10
CA ARG A 44 4.89 -2.08 7.25
C ARG A 44 4.96 -3.35 6.39
N ILE A 45 3.85 -4.06 6.28
CA ILE A 45 3.75 -5.29 5.47
C ILE A 45 3.82 -4.95 3.98
N ALA A 46 3.16 -3.89 3.54
CA ALA A 46 3.22 -3.41 2.17
C ALA A 46 4.65 -3.04 1.74
N ARG A 47 5.41 -2.39 2.62
CA ARG A 47 6.79 -1.95 2.35
C ARG A 47 7.82 -3.07 2.43
N ALA A 48 7.55 -4.14 3.18
CA ALA A 48 8.54 -5.17 3.49
C ALA A 48 9.25 -5.76 2.25
N PRO A 49 8.58 -6.06 1.12
CA PRO A 49 9.28 -6.59 -0.06
C PRO A 49 10.26 -5.60 -0.69
N LEU A 50 9.95 -4.30 -0.73
CA LEU A 50 10.85 -3.28 -1.25
C LEU A 50 12.01 -3.00 -0.30
N LEU A 51 11.74 -2.93 1.01
CA LEU A 51 12.79 -2.72 2.02
C LEU A 51 13.86 -3.82 1.99
N LYS A 52 13.50 -5.06 1.69
CA LYS A 52 14.47 -6.16 1.48
C LYS A 52 15.42 -5.92 0.31
N LEU A 53 15.06 -5.02 -0.61
CA LEU A 53 15.91 -4.60 -1.73
C LEU A 53 16.59 -3.25 -1.45
N SER A 54 16.53 -2.73 -0.23
CA SER A 54 17.02 -1.41 0.16
C SER A 54 16.30 -0.26 -0.59
N HIS A 55 15.05 -0.48 -0.98
CA HIS A 55 14.20 0.53 -1.63
C HIS A 55 12.96 0.82 -0.79
N ASN A 56 12.39 2.01 -0.99
CA ASN A 56 11.17 2.45 -0.32
C ASN A 56 10.44 3.48 -1.17
N TYR A 57 9.24 3.88 -0.77
CA TYR A 57 8.50 5.01 -1.32
C TYR A 57 8.15 6.01 -0.20
N SER A 58 8.04 7.30 -0.56
CA SER A 58 7.92 8.41 0.39
C SER A 58 6.48 8.75 0.80
N HIS A 59 5.47 8.23 0.09
CA HIS A 59 4.07 8.49 0.39
C HIS A 59 3.43 7.40 1.29
N GLY A 60 2.21 7.62 1.77
CA GLY A 60 1.43 6.60 2.46
C GLY A 60 1.03 5.46 1.52
N THR A 61 0.95 4.25 2.04
CA THR A 61 0.49 3.07 1.27
C THR A 61 -1.00 3.16 0.92
N SER A 62 -1.78 3.88 1.73
CA SER A 62 -3.23 3.94 1.63
C SER A 62 -3.81 5.15 2.34
N HIS A 63 -4.98 5.53 1.90
CA HIS A 63 -5.84 6.54 2.53
C HIS A 63 -7.29 6.06 2.57
N GLY A 64 -8.09 6.66 3.45
CA GLY A 64 -9.54 6.51 3.41
C GLY A 64 -10.14 7.26 2.23
N VAL A 65 -11.39 6.94 1.90
CA VAL A 65 -12.15 7.57 0.81
C VAL A 65 -13.43 8.16 1.37
N GLY A 66 -13.65 9.45 1.13
CA GLY A 66 -14.86 10.14 1.52
C GLY A 66 -16.06 9.72 0.66
N TYR A 67 -17.25 9.76 1.25
CA TYR A 67 -18.48 9.40 0.55
C TYR A 67 -18.97 10.49 -0.41
N PHE A 68 -18.49 11.73 -0.24
CA PHE A 68 -18.91 12.88 -1.03
C PHE A 68 -17.72 13.60 -1.65
N LEU A 69 -17.27 13.10 -2.83
CA LEU A 69 -16.24 13.70 -3.69
C LEU A 69 -14.84 13.89 -3.07
N ASN A 70 -14.63 13.54 -1.82
CA ASN A 70 -13.33 13.67 -1.19
C ASN A 70 -12.52 12.36 -1.32
N VAL A 71 -11.61 12.34 -2.28
CA VAL A 71 -10.79 11.15 -2.59
C VAL A 71 -9.92 10.75 -1.39
N HIS A 72 -9.38 11.72 -0.66
CA HIS A 72 -8.55 11.49 0.52
C HIS A 72 -9.29 11.94 1.78
N GLU A 73 -9.83 11.00 2.53
CA GLU A 73 -10.52 11.30 3.78
C GLU A 73 -10.14 10.28 4.86
N GLY A 74 -9.62 10.82 5.98
CA GLY A 74 -9.27 10.05 7.16
C GLY A 74 -10.46 9.81 8.10
N PRO A 75 -10.17 9.31 9.33
CA PRO A 75 -8.84 9.19 9.96
C PRO A 75 -8.04 7.95 9.59
N GLN A 76 -8.68 6.93 8.97
CA GLN A 76 -8.00 5.70 8.59
C GLN A 76 -7.08 5.90 7.38
N GLY A 77 -6.00 5.14 7.35
CA GLY A 77 -5.03 5.11 6.26
C GLY A 77 -3.89 4.16 6.61
N LEU A 78 -3.04 3.86 5.65
CA LEU A 78 -1.86 3.02 5.85
C LEU A 78 -0.61 3.87 5.62
N SER A 79 0.08 4.22 6.70
CA SER A 79 1.35 4.94 6.66
C SER A 79 2.17 4.60 7.89
N PRO A 80 3.50 4.87 7.92
CA PRO A 80 4.34 4.59 9.08
C PRO A 80 3.86 5.26 10.38
N PHE A 81 3.12 6.37 10.25
CA PHE A 81 2.67 7.18 11.39
C PHE A 81 1.19 7.02 11.72
N ASN A 82 0.43 6.25 10.93
CA ASN A 82 -1.00 6.08 11.16
C ASN A 82 -1.27 5.11 12.32
N ASN A 83 -1.76 5.65 13.43
CA ASN A 83 -2.09 4.92 14.66
C ASN A 83 -3.60 4.63 14.81
N HIS A 84 -4.42 4.93 13.80
CA HIS A 84 -5.83 4.62 13.83
C HIS A 84 -6.06 3.11 13.63
N LYS A 85 -7.04 2.58 14.36
CA LYS A 85 -7.47 1.20 14.19
C LYS A 85 -8.16 1.02 12.84
N ILE A 86 -7.84 -0.07 12.18
CA ILE A 86 -8.54 -0.48 10.96
C ILE A 86 -9.65 -1.44 11.36
N LEU A 87 -10.89 -1.08 11.06
CA LEU A 87 -12.09 -1.81 11.45
C LEU A 87 -12.82 -2.36 10.23
N PRO A 88 -13.59 -3.44 10.38
CA PRO A 88 -14.47 -3.93 9.33
C PRO A 88 -15.42 -2.83 8.83
N GLY A 89 -15.66 -2.79 7.53
CA GLY A 89 -16.50 -1.78 6.87
C GLY A 89 -15.77 -0.50 6.46
N MET A 90 -14.53 -0.28 6.88
CA MET A 90 -13.73 0.84 6.39
C MET A 90 -13.29 0.62 4.94
N ILE A 91 -13.37 1.68 4.14
CA ILE A 91 -12.85 1.71 2.78
C ILE A 91 -11.45 2.31 2.81
N LEU A 92 -10.51 1.64 2.14
CA LEU A 92 -9.12 2.03 2.04
C LEU A 92 -8.61 1.82 0.62
N SER A 93 -7.81 2.74 0.11
CA SER A 93 -7.04 2.51 -1.09
C SER A 93 -5.90 1.50 -0.83
N ASN A 94 -5.26 1.00 -1.88
CA ASN A 94 -4.11 0.08 -1.76
C ASN A 94 -3.08 0.46 -2.83
N GLU A 95 -2.11 1.29 -2.46
CA GLU A 95 -1.27 2.05 -3.38
C GLU A 95 0.25 1.99 -3.08
N PRO A 96 0.84 0.83 -2.80
CA PRO A 96 2.29 0.75 -2.78
C PRO A 96 2.86 1.09 -4.17
N GLY A 97 4.02 1.75 -4.21
CA GLY A 97 4.60 2.21 -5.47
C GLY A 97 6.12 2.23 -5.45
N PHE A 98 6.69 2.63 -6.60
CA PHE A 98 8.11 2.94 -6.76
C PHE A 98 8.26 3.94 -7.91
N TYR A 99 9.09 4.99 -7.72
CA TYR A 99 9.27 6.10 -8.68
C TYR A 99 10.75 6.37 -8.94
#